data_90f4dbf74ca1a6aa0f6adfb403bb67af
#
_entry.id   90f4dbf74ca1a6aa0f6adfb403bb67af
#
_cell.length_a   1.000
_cell.length_b   1.000
_cell.length_c   1.000
_cell.angle_alpha   90.00
_cell.angle_beta   90.00
_cell.angle_gamma   90.00
#
_symmetry.space_group_name_H-M   'P 1'
#
loop_
_entity.id
_entity.type
_entity.pdbx_description
1 polymer ?
#
loop_
_entity_poly.entity_id
_entity_poly.type
_entity_poly.pdbx_seq_one_letter_code
_entity_poly.pdbx_strand_id
1 'polypeptide(L)'
;MTDSVGGAFFGRQIPFLELIGARAEHWEKGRAVVSVDVRPELTNSWKFAHGGVVLTLLDVAMGAAARTTDAKGHGIVTVNITVNFLRSSSGLLRAEGRVLRGGRSLVFCEGDVKDVSGETMAIGIGTFRLKKRDGDAK
;
A
#
# COMPACT_ATOMS: atom_id res chain seq x y z
N MET A 1 15.83 -0.60 5.26
CA MET A 1 15.64 -1.24 3.93
C MET A 1 14.80 -0.33 3.07
N THR A 2 15.26 0.01 1.91
CA THR A 2 14.49 0.74 0.92
C THR A 2 14.60 -0.03 -0.39
N ASP A 3 13.53 -0.05 -1.16
CA ASP A 3 13.53 -0.77 -2.41
C ASP A 3 12.50 -0.18 -3.37
N SER A 4 12.98 0.66 -4.27
CA SER A 4 12.16 1.27 -5.31
C SER A 4 12.79 1.06 -6.68
N VAL A 5 13.76 0.16 -6.76
CA VAL A 5 14.62 0.04 -7.94
C VAL A 5 14.04 -0.93 -8.96
N GLY A 6 14.28 -0.61 -10.24
CA GLY A 6 14.05 -1.56 -11.32
C GLY A 6 12.59 -1.86 -11.63
N GLY A 7 11.69 -0.93 -11.28
CA GLY A 7 10.28 -1.14 -11.52
C GLY A 7 9.63 -2.19 -10.61
N ALA A 8 10.40 -2.80 -9.75
CA ALA A 8 9.86 -3.78 -8.82
C ALA A 8 9.31 -3.06 -7.58
N PHE A 9 8.13 -3.49 -7.15
CA PHE A 9 7.49 -2.91 -5.99
C PHE A 9 7.84 -3.75 -4.76
N PHE A 10 8.88 -3.33 -4.05
CA PHE A 10 9.43 -4.07 -2.90
C PHE A 10 9.70 -5.53 -3.26
N GLY A 11 10.34 -5.74 -4.41
CA GLY A 11 10.69 -7.09 -4.87
C GLY A 11 9.56 -7.84 -5.56
N ARG A 12 8.43 -7.21 -5.81
CA ARG A 12 7.31 -7.82 -6.53
C ARG A 12 6.98 -7.04 -7.79
N GLN A 13 6.71 -7.75 -8.87
CA GLN A 13 6.25 -7.16 -10.12
C GLN A 13 4.73 -7.08 -10.05
N ILE A 14 4.17 -5.88 -10.02
CA ILE A 14 2.72 -5.68 -9.90
C ILE A 14 2.26 -4.77 -11.03
N PRO A 15 1.73 -5.34 -12.13
CA PRO A 15 1.37 -4.55 -13.31
C PRO A 15 0.42 -3.40 -13.04
N PHE A 16 -0.56 -3.59 -12.15
CA PHE A 16 -1.50 -2.53 -11.83
C PHE A 16 -0.80 -1.32 -11.21
N LEU A 17 0.18 -1.54 -10.34
CA LEU A 17 0.92 -0.45 -9.72
C LEU A 17 1.80 0.27 -10.75
N GLU A 18 2.35 -0.46 -11.70
CA GLU A 18 3.09 0.16 -12.81
C GLU A 18 2.15 1.04 -13.64
N LEU A 19 0.94 0.56 -13.90
CA LEU A 19 -0.03 1.30 -14.69
C LEU A 19 -0.38 2.64 -14.06
N ILE A 20 -0.58 2.68 -12.76
CA ILE A 20 -0.94 3.92 -12.07
C ILE A 20 0.28 4.77 -11.68
N GLY A 21 1.48 4.26 -11.89
CA GLY A 21 2.70 4.98 -11.57
C GLY A 21 3.03 5.02 -10.08
N ALA A 22 2.56 4.04 -9.34
CA ALA A 22 2.87 3.95 -7.91
C ALA A 22 4.35 3.61 -7.72
N ARG A 23 4.96 4.21 -6.72
CA ARG A 23 6.37 4.01 -6.40
C ARG A 23 6.53 3.46 -5.00
N ALA A 24 7.46 2.50 -4.85
CA ALA A 24 7.89 1.99 -3.56
C ALA A 24 8.93 2.97 -3.00
N GLU A 25 8.65 3.56 -1.85
CA GLU A 25 9.51 4.59 -1.27
C GLU A 25 10.39 4.06 -0.15
N HIS A 26 9.81 3.33 0.79
CA HIS A 26 10.52 2.85 1.97
C HIS A 26 9.89 1.57 2.48
N TRP A 27 10.73 0.65 2.93
CA TRP A 27 10.27 -0.65 3.42
C TRP A 27 11.19 -1.11 4.55
N GLU A 28 10.64 -1.25 5.73
CA GLU A 28 11.35 -1.77 6.90
C GLU A 28 10.40 -2.62 7.73
N LYS A 29 10.92 -3.28 8.74
CA LYS A 29 10.07 -4.18 9.52
C LYS A 29 8.88 -3.43 10.11
N GLY A 30 7.70 -3.90 9.77
CA GLY A 30 6.45 -3.36 10.27
C GLY A 30 5.97 -2.08 9.60
N ARG A 31 6.66 -1.59 8.56
CA ARG A 31 6.32 -0.30 7.96
C ARG A 31 6.67 -0.26 6.48
N ALA A 32 5.80 0.37 5.69
CA ALA A 32 6.08 0.63 4.28
C ALA A 32 5.50 1.98 3.87
N VAL A 33 6.17 2.64 2.92
CA VAL A 33 5.72 3.90 2.36
C VAL A 33 5.70 3.77 0.85
N VAL A 34 4.59 4.20 0.25
CA VAL A 34 4.40 4.20 -1.21
C VAL A 34 3.88 5.57 -1.62
N SER A 35 4.05 5.93 -2.89
CA SER A 35 3.59 7.22 -3.39
C SER A 35 3.06 7.11 -4.80
N VAL A 36 2.29 8.12 -5.20
CA VAL A 36 1.83 8.28 -6.58
C VAL A 36 1.68 9.77 -6.88
N ASP A 37 2.06 10.16 -8.10
CA ASP A 37 1.70 11.47 -8.62
C ASP A 37 0.36 11.33 -9.33
N VAL A 38 -0.62 12.10 -8.88
CA VAL A 38 -1.97 12.02 -9.44
C VAL A 38 -1.99 12.75 -10.78
N ARG A 39 -2.00 11.98 -11.87
CA ARG A 39 -2.15 12.53 -13.21
C ARG A 39 -3.63 12.48 -13.61
N PRO A 40 -4.03 13.18 -14.70
CA PRO A 40 -5.46 13.29 -15.03
C PRO A 40 -6.21 11.96 -15.10
N GLU A 41 -5.56 10.90 -15.58
CA GLU A 41 -6.17 9.57 -15.68
C GLU A 41 -6.52 8.96 -14.32
N LEU A 42 -5.96 9.50 -13.24
CA LEU A 42 -6.19 8.99 -11.89
C LEU A 42 -7.15 9.85 -11.09
N THR A 43 -7.84 10.77 -11.75
CA THR A 43 -8.74 11.70 -11.07
C THR A 43 -10.19 11.29 -11.20
N ASN A 44 -11.00 11.84 -10.29
CA ASN A 44 -12.45 11.70 -10.32
C ASN A 44 -13.07 12.88 -11.13
N SER A 45 -14.41 12.96 -11.15
CA SER A 45 -15.11 14.02 -11.88
C SER A 45 -14.84 15.42 -11.32
N TRP A 46 -14.31 15.52 -10.12
CA TRP A 46 -13.94 16.78 -9.49
C TRP A 46 -12.47 17.15 -9.72
N LYS A 47 -11.74 16.33 -10.48
CA LYS A 47 -10.31 16.51 -10.78
C LYS A 47 -9.39 16.34 -9.57
N PHE A 48 -9.87 15.67 -8.54
CA PHE A 48 -9.05 15.22 -7.42
C PHE A 48 -8.72 13.74 -7.58
N ALA A 49 -7.80 13.26 -6.78
CA ALA A 49 -7.45 11.84 -6.79
C ALA A 49 -8.71 11.00 -6.63
N HIS A 50 -8.89 10.03 -7.54
CA HIS A 50 -10.00 9.10 -7.43
C HIS A 50 -9.87 8.27 -6.14
N GLY A 51 -11.00 8.06 -5.44
CA GLY A 51 -10.99 7.26 -4.22
C GLY A 51 -10.40 5.88 -4.39
N GLY A 52 -10.58 5.29 -5.58
CA GLY A 52 -9.98 3.98 -5.88
C GLY A 52 -8.46 4.00 -5.88
N VAL A 53 -7.84 5.12 -6.30
CA VAL A 53 -6.39 5.27 -6.26
C VAL A 53 -5.92 5.35 -4.81
N VAL A 54 -6.62 6.15 -4.00
CA VAL A 54 -6.29 6.31 -2.58
C VAL A 54 -6.42 4.98 -1.85
N LEU A 55 -7.50 4.23 -2.13
CA LEU A 55 -7.71 2.91 -1.57
C LEU A 55 -6.59 1.95 -1.97
N THR A 56 -6.17 2.00 -3.24
CA THR A 56 -5.07 1.17 -3.72
C THR A 56 -3.78 1.49 -2.99
N LEU A 57 -3.47 2.77 -2.78
CA LEU A 57 -2.26 3.15 -2.04
C LEU A 57 -2.27 2.60 -0.62
N LEU A 58 -3.40 2.69 0.06
CA LEU A 58 -3.53 2.13 1.41
C LEU A 58 -3.38 0.63 1.40
N ASP A 59 -4.02 -0.05 0.44
CA ASP A 59 -3.93 -1.50 0.32
C ASP A 59 -2.48 -1.94 0.16
N VAL A 60 -1.75 -1.33 -0.77
CA VAL A 60 -0.39 -1.78 -1.05
C VAL A 60 0.61 -1.34 0.02
N ALA A 61 0.40 -0.20 0.67
CA ALA A 61 1.25 0.23 1.77
C ALA A 61 1.09 -0.70 2.97
N MET A 62 -0.15 -0.99 3.35
CA MET A 62 -0.41 -1.91 4.44
C MET A 62 0.01 -3.33 4.10
N GLY A 63 -0.26 -3.77 2.85
CA GLY A 63 0.14 -5.10 2.40
C GLY A 63 1.66 -5.27 2.38
N ALA A 64 2.40 -4.26 1.94
CA ALA A 64 3.85 -4.31 1.96
C ALA A 64 4.38 -4.34 3.39
N ALA A 65 3.76 -3.57 4.31
CA ALA A 65 4.11 -3.63 5.72
C ALA A 65 3.85 -5.03 6.28
N ALA A 66 2.71 -5.63 5.93
CA ALA A 66 2.36 -6.98 6.38
C ALA A 66 3.38 -8.01 5.88
N ARG A 67 3.89 -7.85 4.64
CA ARG A 67 4.90 -8.77 4.10
C ARG A 67 6.18 -8.79 4.92
N THR A 68 6.48 -7.73 5.65
CA THR A 68 7.69 -7.71 6.48
C THR A 68 7.64 -8.73 7.62
N THR A 69 6.45 -9.23 7.96
CA THR A 69 6.28 -10.24 8.99
C THR A 69 6.39 -11.66 8.44
N ASP A 70 6.48 -11.79 7.12
CA ASP A 70 6.48 -13.07 6.42
C ASP A 70 7.91 -13.59 6.31
N ALA A 71 8.36 -14.31 7.32
CA ALA A 71 9.73 -14.82 7.38
C ALA A 71 10.07 -15.77 6.23
N LYS A 72 9.06 -16.39 5.63
CA LYS A 72 9.26 -17.35 4.53
C LYS A 72 9.12 -16.72 3.15
N GLY A 73 8.73 -15.44 3.09
CA GLY A 73 8.62 -14.75 1.81
C GLY A 73 7.50 -15.23 0.91
N HIS A 74 6.45 -15.82 1.47
CA HIS A 74 5.35 -16.37 0.68
C HIS A 74 4.59 -15.31 -0.09
N GLY A 75 4.13 -14.27 0.61
CA GLY A 75 3.29 -13.22 0.05
C GLY A 75 2.04 -13.02 0.88
N ILE A 76 1.26 -12.03 0.50
CA ILE A 76 0.03 -11.73 1.21
C ILE A 76 -1.14 -11.60 0.23
N VAL A 77 -2.35 -11.80 0.75
CA VAL A 77 -3.58 -11.43 0.07
C VAL A 77 -4.42 -10.60 1.02
N THR A 78 -5.12 -9.62 0.47
CA THR A 78 -5.98 -8.73 1.23
C THR A 78 -7.26 -9.46 1.59
N VAL A 79 -7.60 -9.45 2.88
CA VAL A 79 -8.84 -10.04 3.37
C VAL A 79 -9.90 -8.95 3.53
N ASN A 80 -9.52 -7.82 4.10
CA ASN A 80 -10.46 -6.73 4.35
C ASN A 80 -9.69 -5.42 4.43
N ILE A 81 -10.32 -4.34 3.93
CA ILE A 81 -9.84 -2.98 4.11
C ILE A 81 -11.05 -2.10 4.40
N THR A 82 -10.90 -1.25 5.41
CA THR A 82 -11.87 -0.20 5.70
C THR A 82 -11.16 1.14 5.62
N VAL A 83 -11.69 2.05 4.81
CA VAL A 83 -11.08 3.36 4.56
C VAL A 83 -12.06 4.46 4.87
N ASN A 84 -11.57 5.51 5.52
CA ASN A 84 -12.30 6.75 5.66
C ASN A 84 -11.57 7.83 4.86
N PHE A 85 -12.29 8.45 3.93
CA PHE A 85 -11.75 9.54 3.12
C PHE A 85 -12.08 10.84 3.85
N LEU A 86 -11.06 11.55 4.29
CA LEU A 86 -11.22 12.73 5.14
C LEU A 86 -11.29 14.01 4.34
N ARG A 87 -10.60 14.07 3.20
CA ARG A 87 -10.59 15.24 2.34
C ARG A 87 -10.10 14.88 0.95
N SER A 88 -10.44 15.71 -0.02
CA SER A 88 -9.94 15.57 -1.39
C SER A 88 -8.56 16.17 -1.52
N SER A 89 -7.77 15.60 -2.40
CA SER A 89 -6.44 16.14 -2.71
C SER A 89 -5.98 15.68 -4.09
N SER A 90 -4.86 16.24 -4.54
CA SER A 90 -4.24 15.91 -5.81
C SER A 90 -2.72 16.06 -5.65
N GLY A 91 -1.99 15.96 -6.77
CA GLY A 91 -0.53 16.04 -6.73
C GLY A 91 0.08 14.79 -6.16
N LEU A 92 1.20 14.93 -5.47
CA LEU A 92 1.89 13.78 -4.88
C LEU A 92 1.18 13.33 -3.61
N LEU A 93 0.81 12.06 -3.59
CA LEU A 93 0.21 11.43 -2.41
C LEU A 93 1.16 10.37 -1.89
N ARG A 94 1.30 10.30 -0.57
CA ARG A 94 2.14 9.29 0.09
C ARG A 94 1.30 8.54 1.10
N ALA A 95 1.35 7.22 1.00
CA ALA A 95 0.67 6.33 1.93
C ALA A 95 1.70 5.61 2.80
N GLU A 96 1.41 5.55 4.08
CA GLU A 96 2.21 4.76 5.00
C GLU A 96 1.35 3.65 5.59
N GLY A 97 1.87 2.43 5.57
CA GLY A 97 1.25 1.28 6.23
C GLY A 97 2.09 0.84 7.41
N ARG A 98 1.43 0.42 8.47
CA ARG A 98 2.09 -0.03 9.69
C ARG A 98 1.41 -1.30 10.20
N VAL A 99 2.21 -2.26 10.65
CA VAL A 99 1.68 -3.47 11.27
C VAL A 99 1.24 -3.16 12.70
N LEU A 100 0.00 -3.46 13.00
CA LEU A 100 -0.51 -3.39 14.38
C LEU A 100 -0.25 -4.68 15.12
N ARG A 101 -0.50 -5.81 14.46
CA ARG A 101 -0.29 -7.13 15.04
C ARG A 101 -0.08 -8.16 13.94
N GLY A 102 0.99 -8.93 14.05
CA GLY A 102 1.25 -10.06 13.17
C GLY A 102 0.92 -11.37 13.87
N GLY A 103 0.32 -12.29 13.13
CA GLY A 103 0.02 -13.63 13.59
C GLY A 103 0.61 -14.65 12.62
N ARG A 104 0.25 -15.91 12.82
CA ARG A 104 0.74 -16.99 11.95
C ARG A 104 0.25 -16.86 10.52
N SER A 105 -1.02 -16.50 10.37
CA SER A 105 -1.65 -16.44 9.05
C SER A 105 -2.29 -15.09 8.77
N LEU A 106 -2.66 -14.33 9.80
CA LEU A 106 -3.29 -13.03 9.64
C LEU A 106 -2.42 -11.93 10.20
N VAL A 107 -2.38 -10.80 9.49
CA VAL A 107 -1.66 -9.61 9.92
C VAL A 107 -2.63 -8.44 9.87
N PHE A 108 -2.68 -7.69 10.95
CA PHE A 108 -3.55 -6.53 11.08
C PHE A 108 -2.72 -5.26 10.97
N CYS A 109 -3.17 -4.34 10.11
CA CYS A 109 -2.43 -3.13 9.80
C CYS A 109 -3.32 -1.91 9.90
N GLU A 110 -2.68 -0.75 10.03
CA GLU A 110 -3.30 0.56 9.85
C GLU A 110 -2.49 1.34 8.85
N GLY A 111 -3.07 2.40 8.31
CA GLY A 111 -2.35 3.27 7.38
C GLY A 111 -3.02 4.61 7.20
N ASP A 112 -2.30 5.52 6.59
CA ASP A 112 -2.81 6.84 6.23
C ASP A 112 -2.23 7.29 4.91
N VAL A 113 -2.92 8.23 4.27
CA VAL A 113 -2.44 8.90 3.06
C VAL A 113 -2.36 10.38 3.34
N LYS A 114 -1.24 10.98 2.99
CA LYS A 114 -1.00 12.42 3.15
C LYS A 114 -0.68 13.06 1.81
N ASP A 115 -1.07 14.32 1.68
CA ASP A 115 -0.69 15.12 0.51
C ASP A 115 0.63 15.86 0.78
N VAL A 116 1.04 16.69 -0.19
CA VAL A 116 2.34 17.39 -0.09
C VAL A 116 2.39 18.38 1.07
N SER A 117 1.24 18.83 1.57
CA SER A 117 1.22 19.73 2.72
C SER A 117 1.40 19.00 4.04
N GLY A 118 1.37 17.65 4.00
CA GLY A 118 1.45 16.82 5.19
C GLY A 118 0.11 16.57 5.84
N GLU A 119 -0.98 17.07 5.26
CA GLU A 119 -2.30 16.80 5.80
C GLU A 119 -2.78 15.40 5.44
N THR A 120 -3.41 14.75 6.40
CA THR A 120 -3.99 13.43 6.20
C THR A 120 -5.28 13.53 5.41
N MET A 121 -5.34 12.85 4.29
CA MET A 121 -6.52 12.85 3.43
C MET A 121 -7.35 11.58 3.55
N ALA A 122 -6.77 10.50 4.03
CA ALA A 122 -7.48 9.24 4.24
C ALA A 122 -6.78 8.41 5.30
N ILE A 123 -7.55 7.61 6.01
CA ILE A 123 -7.04 6.65 7.00
C ILE A 123 -7.69 5.31 6.75
N GLY A 124 -7.00 4.24 7.14
CA GLY A 124 -7.53 2.91 6.94
C GLY A 124 -6.99 1.90 7.92
N ILE A 125 -7.71 0.80 8.00
CA ILE A 125 -7.24 -0.42 8.66
C ILE A 125 -7.42 -1.56 7.67
N GLY A 126 -6.55 -2.57 7.79
CA GLY A 126 -6.60 -3.70 6.87
C GLY A 126 -6.21 -5.00 7.55
N THR A 127 -6.74 -6.08 7.02
CA THR A 127 -6.39 -7.44 7.42
C THR A 127 -5.85 -8.16 6.21
N PHE A 128 -4.71 -8.82 6.39
CA PHE A 128 -4.01 -9.51 5.32
C PHE A 128 -3.73 -10.94 5.75
N ARG A 129 -3.79 -11.87 4.79
CA ARG A 129 -3.45 -13.26 5.05
C ARG A 129 -2.11 -13.56 4.39
N LEU A 130 -1.22 -14.22 5.15
CA LEU A 130 0.00 -14.76 4.59
C LEU A 130 -0.35 -16.01 3.80
N LYS A 131 0.01 -16.02 2.53
CA LYS A 131 -0.39 -17.08 1.61
C LYS A 131 0.83 -17.62 0.88
N LYS A 132 0.96 -18.93 0.81
CA LYS A 132 1.99 -19.54 0.01
C LYS A 132 1.75 -19.24 -1.47
N ARG A 133 2.82 -18.93 -2.16
CA ARG A 133 2.78 -18.77 -3.60
C ARG A 133 2.89 -20.16 -4.23
N ASP A 134 2.42 -20.29 -5.48
CA ASP A 134 2.55 -21.53 -6.23
C ASP A 134 4.04 -21.92 -6.32
N GLY A 135 4.32 -23.17 -6.03
CA GLY A 135 5.69 -23.68 -6.01
C GLY A 135 6.43 -23.49 -4.70
N ASP A 136 5.84 -22.81 -3.71
CA ASP A 136 6.46 -22.67 -2.40
C ASP A 136 6.47 -24.01 -1.67
N ALA A 137 7.51 -24.23 -0.86
CA ALA A 137 7.60 -25.41 -0.01
C ALA A 137 6.48 -25.40 1.02
N LYS A 138 5.95 -26.57 1.29
CA LYS A 138 4.88 -26.74 2.28
C LYS A 138 5.42 -26.95 3.68
#